data_d5178a9edf5f0d86746739562fadfea0
#
_entry.id   d5178a9edf5f0d86746739562fadfea0
#
_cell.length_a   1.000
_cell.length_b   1.000
_cell.length_c   1.000
_cell.angle_alpha   90.00
_cell.angle_beta   90.00
_cell.angle_gamma   90.00
#
_symmetry.space_group_name_H-M   'P 1'
#
loop_
_entity.id
_entity.type
_entity.pdbx_description
1 polymer ?
#
loop_
_entity_poly.entity_id
_entity_poly.type
_entity_poly.pdbx_seq_one_letter_code
_entity_poly.pdbx_strand_id
1 'polypeptide(L)'
;MAVEWPGFVDTITQVVDEFRQIHDLTKETKAYTSPFKVAILNCWGSIRRWMNNQVHHAIWYREIYSYVGIIECLSGMPIDVEFINFDDIKKGINPDIKVIINAGTAYTSWSGAENWIDEEVLTTIRKWIDNGGGFIGVGEPTAYQYQGKFFQLSDVLGVDKEVGFTLSHDKYNTVDPNHFIVEDIEGEIDFGEGMASIYGHGENYQIIRQHKEFAQLVTNTYGAGRSVYLAGLPYSPQNCRLLLRAIYWAAAKEDEMKKYYVDNVNAEVAAFEAVGKIVVINNSLDALDTHLYVEGNLREKLRLAPMEMRWLDIIYIVL
;
A
#
# COMPACT_ATOMS: atom_id res chain seq x y z
N MET A 1 29.31 -10.11 -22.53
CA MET A 1 28.87 -8.84 -23.14
C MET A 1 28.61 -7.72 -22.12
N ALA A 2 27.80 -7.87 -21.08
CA ALA A 2 27.59 -6.81 -20.09
C ALA A 2 28.85 -6.44 -19.29
N VAL A 3 29.75 -7.37 -19.08
CA VAL A 3 31.00 -7.21 -18.31
C VAL A 3 31.99 -6.26 -19.00
N GLU A 4 31.81 -6.01 -20.30
CA GLU A 4 32.68 -5.13 -21.12
C GLU A 4 32.25 -3.65 -21.06
N TRP A 5 31.14 -3.33 -20.40
CA TRP A 5 30.67 -1.96 -20.32
C TRP A 5 31.42 -1.20 -19.22
N PRO A 6 31.92 0.01 -19.53
CA PRO A 6 32.56 0.86 -18.53
C PRO A 6 31.65 1.08 -17.34
N GLY A 7 32.18 0.92 -16.15
CA GLY A 7 31.42 1.07 -14.89
C GLY A 7 30.58 -0.12 -14.46
N PHE A 8 30.37 -1.15 -15.30
CA PHE A 8 29.58 -2.33 -14.93
C PHE A 8 30.19 -3.08 -13.73
N VAL A 9 31.52 -3.26 -13.75
CA VAL A 9 32.24 -3.93 -12.66
C VAL A 9 32.14 -3.13 -11.36
N ASP A 10 32.25 -1.82 -11.43
CA ASP A 10 32.16 -0.94 -10.25
C ASP A 10 30.75 -1.02 -9.63
N THR A 11 29.71 -0.97 -10.48
CA THR A 11 28.31 -1.12 -10.04
C THR A 11 28.08 -2.48 -9.38
N ILE A 12 28.55 -3.57 -10.00
CA ILE A 12 28.41 -4.93 -9.41
C ILE A 12 29.17 -5.03 -8.10
N THR A 13 30.37 -4.43 -8.00
CA THR A 13 31.16 -4.43 -6.76
C THR A 13 30.42 -3.72 -5.65
N GLN A 14 29.83 -2.55 -5.94
CA GLN A 14 29.02 -1.82 -4.97
C GLN A 14 27.82 -2.65 -4.48
N VAL A 15 27.06 -3.23 -5.39
CA VAL A 15 25.92 -4.10 -5.05
C VAL A 15 26.36 -5.31 -4.21
N VAL A 16 27.49 -5.93 -4.54
CA VAL A 16 28.03 -7.05 -3.76
C VAL A 16 28.43 -6.62 -2.34
N ASP A 17 28.99 -5.43 -2.18
CA ASP A 17 29.38 -4.91 -0.86
C ASP A 17 28.15 -4.56 -0.02
N GLU A 18 27.08 -4.05 -0.63
CA GLU A 18 25.78 -3.85 0.05
C GLU A 18 25.17 -5.19 0.50
N PHE A 19 25.17 -6.22 -0.34
CA PHE A 19 24.72 -7.57 0.02
C PHE A 19 25.57 -8.18 1.14
N ARG A 20 26.88 -7.93 1.18
CA ARG A 20 27.74 -8.38 2.29
C ARG A 20 27.36 -7.70 3.59
N GLN A 21 27.10 -6.39 3.59
CA GLN A 21 26.63 -5.67 4.77
C GLN A 21 25.31 -6.28 5.30
N ILE A 22 24.35 -6.56 4.42
CA ILE A 22 23.09 -7.23 4.78
C ILE A 22 23.38 -8.61 5.36
N HIS A 23 24.30 -9.38 4.75
CA HIS A 23 24.70 -10.71 5.25
C HIS A 23 25.29 -10.65 6.66
N ASP A 24 26.13 -9.66 6.92
CA ASP A 24 26.76 -9.47 8.24
C ASP A 24 25.74 -9.11 9.33
N LEU A 25 24.59 -8.53 8.93
CA LEU A 25 23.44 -8.23 9.79
C LEU A 25 22.40 -9.36 9.86
N THR A 26 22.76 -10.57 9.44
CA THR A 26 21.81 -11.71 9.32
C THR A 26 21.12 -12.05 10.65
N LYS A 27 21.77 -11.87 11.79
CA LYS A 27 21.18 -12.13 13.12
C LYS A 27 20.06 -11.14 13.41
N GLU A 28 20.32 -9.86 13.17
CA GLU A 28 19.40 -8.77 13.38
C GLU A 28 18.22 -8.89 12.42
N THR A 29 18.46 -9.09 11.13
CA THR A 29 17.41 -9.19 10.12
C THR A 29 16.52 -10.42 10.29
N LYS A 30 17.06 -11.57 10.73
CA LYS A 30 16.28 -12.77 11.06
C LYS A 30 15.44 -12.62 12.34
N ALA A 31 15.80 -11.67 13.21
CA ALA A 31 15.04 -11.40 14.42
C ALA A 31 13.87 -10.44 14.19
N TYR A 32 13.70 -9.93 12.96
CA TYR A 32 12.57 -9.09 12.63
C TYR A 32 11.27 -9.89 12.68
N THR A 33 10.28 -9.31 13.31
CA THR A 33 8.90 -9.84 13.33
C THR A 33 7.98 -8.73 12.86
N SER A 34 7.31 -8.97 11.73
CA SER A 34 6.29 -8.06 11.24
C SER A 34 5.10 -8.00 12.21
N PRO A 35 4.54 -6.82 12.45
CA PRO A 35 3.37 -6.68 13.32
C PRO A 35 2.14 -7.45 12.79
N PHE A 36 2.04 -7.60 11.47
CA PHE A 36 1.00 -8.37 10.77
C PHE A 36 1.41 -8.60 9.32
N LYS A 37 0.61 -9.38 8.58
CA LYS A 37 0.80 -9.60 7.15
C LYS A 37 -0.16 -8.78 6.32
N VAL A 38 0.33 -8.34 5.16
CA VAL A 38 -0.45 -7.73 4.07
C VAL A 38 -0.45 -8.67 2.88
N ALA A 39 -1.59 -8.85 2.24
CA ALA A 39 -1.69 -9.64 1.03
C ALA A 39 -1.95 -8.77 -0.20
N ILE A 40 -1.27 -9.05 -1.29
CA ILE A 40 -1.57 -8.50 -2.62
C ILE A 40 -2.41 -9.53 -3.37
N LEU A 41 -3.65 -9.15 -3.69
CA LEU A 41 -4.58 -10.01 -4.43
C LEU A 41 -4.51 -9.68 -5.92
N ASN A 42 -4.17 -10.68 -6.71
CA ASN A 42 -4.20 -10.63 -8.16
C ASN A 42 -4.63 -11.99 -8.75
N CYS A 43 -4.76 -12.10 -10.06
CA CYS A 43 -5.12 -13.37 -10.69
C CYS A 43 -3.96 -14.10 -11.36
N TRP A 44 -2.72 -13.76 -11.04
CA TRP A 44 -1.56 -14.51 -11.50
C TRP A 44 -1.63 -15.98 -11.07
N GLY A 45 -1.55 -16.87 -12.02
CA GLY A 45 -1.64 -18.32 -11.79
C GLY A 45 -3.01 -18.92 -12.11
N SER A 46 -4.12 -18.27 -11.81
CA SER A 46 -5.46 -18.75 -12.10
C SER A 46 -5.95 -18.36 -13.52
N ILE A 47 -5.61 -17.15 -13.98
CA ILE A 47 -5.96 -16.70 -15.33
C ILE A 47 -4.70 -16.22 -16.05
N ARG A 48 -4.18 -17.05 -16.94
CA ARG A 48 -3.06 -16.70 -17.83
C ARG A 48 -3.52 -16.30 -19.22
N ARG A 49 -4.60 -15.52 -19.31
CA ARG A 49 -5.05 -15.01 -20.59
C ARG A 49 -4.30 -13.74 -20.95
N TRP A 50 -3.66 -13.73 -22.11
CA TRP A 50 -3.01 -12.53 -22.65
C TRP A 50 -3.96 -11.33 -22.72
N MET A 51 -5.25 -11.57 -22.95
CA MET A 51 -6.28 -10.52 -23.00
C MET A 51 -6.51 -9.83 -21.65
N ASN A 52 -6.25 -10.52 -20.53
CA ASN A 52 -6.36 -9.94 -19.19
C ASN A 52 -5.09 -9.23 -18.77
N ASN A 53 -4.03 -9.39 -19.53
CA ASN A 53 -2.78 -8.72 -19.38
C ASN A 53 -2.57 -7.75 -20.55
N GLN A 54 -3.30 -6.65 -20.55
CA GLN A 54 -3.20 -5.63 -21.60
C GLN A 54 -1.83 -4.96 -21.63
N VAL A 55 -1.00 -5.22 -20.64
CA VAL A 55 0.36 -4.73 -20.55
C VAL A 55 1.29 -5.70 -21.27
N HIS A 56 1.21 -5.71 -22.57
CA HIS A 56 2.19 -6.42 -23.37
C HIS A 56 3.59 -5.84 -23.11
N HIS A 57 4.46 -6.64 -22.52
CA HIS A 57 5.87 -6.29 -22.31
C HIS A 57 6.12 -5.02 -21.48
N ALA A 58 5.24 -4.68 -20.54
CA ALA A 58 5.34 -3.48 -19.71
C ALA A 58 5.41 -2.15 -20.52
N ILE A 59 4.87 -2.13 -21.72
CA ILE A 59 4.93 -0.97 -22.60
C ILE A 59 3.99 0.15 -22.14
N TRP A 60 2.96 -0.18 -21.39
CA TRP A 60 1.94 0.78 -20.98
C TRP A 60 1.99 1.02 -19.48
N TYR A 61 2.98 1.77 -19.00
CA TYR A 61 3.12 2.15 -17.60
C TYR A 61 1.83 2.76 -17.03
N ARG A 62 1.09 3.49 -17.83
CA ARG A 62 -0.22 4.05 -17.49
C ARG A 62 -1.20 3.02 -16.92
N GLU A 63 -1.17 1.80 -17.44
CA GLU A 63 -2.11 0.74 -17.03
C GLU A 63 -1.65 0.00 -15.78
N ILE A 64 -0.39 0.14 -15.39
CA ILE A 64 0.21 -0.63 -14.29
C ILE A 64 0.79 0.22 -13.18
N TYR A 65 0.90 1.54 -13.35
CA TYR A 65 1.63 2.37 -12.38
C TYR A 65 1.12 2.22 -10.94
N SER A 66 -0.19 2.02 -10.75
CA SER A 66 -0.75 1.80 -9.42
C SER A 66 -0.32 0.46 -8.82
N TYR A 67 -0.27 -0.60 -9.63
CA TYR A 67 0.21 -1.91 -9.15
C TYR A 67 1.71 -1.89 -8.87
N VAL A 68 2.49 -1.31 -9.77
CA VAL A 68 3.94 -1.14 -9.59
C VAL A 68 4.22 -0.26 -8.37
N GLY A 69 3.51 0.86 -8.23
CA GLY A 69 3.66 1.77 -7.09
C GLY A 69 3.38 1.08 -5.74
N ILE A 70 2.37 0.19 -5.67
CA ILE A 70 2.13 -0.64 -4.47
C ILE A 70 3.33 -1.52 -4.18
N ILE A 71 3.88 -2.22 -5.19
CA ILE A 71 5.03 -3.11 -5.01
C ILE A 71 6.26 -2.33 -4.55
N GLU A 72 6.54 -1.21 -5.20
CA GLU A 72 7.68 -0.35 -4.85
C GLU A 72 7.56 0.23 -3.45
N CYS A 73 6.37 0.74 -3.08
CA CYS A 73 6.14 1.24 -1.72
C CYS A 73 6.29 0.13 -0.66
N LEU A 74 5.70 -1.04 -0.89
CA LEU A 74 5.78 -2.15 0.06
C LEU A 74 7.19 -2.71 0.23
N SER A 75 8.04 -2.60 -0.80
CA SER A 75 9.41 -3.11 -0.74
C SER A 75 10.27 -2.43 0.33
N GLY A 76 9.95 -1.18 0.70
CA GLY A 76 10.64 -0.43 1.76
C GLY A 76 9.94 -0.50 3.12
N MET A 77 8.77 -1.11 3.23
CA MET A 77 8.01 -1.12 4.49
C MET A 77 8.39 -2.29 5.39
N PRO A 78 8.42 -2.08 6.72
CA PRO A 78 8.68 -3.14 7.69
C PRO A 78 7.42 -4.00 7.93
N ILE A 79 6.87 -4.58 6.86
CA ILE A 79 5.64 -5.37 6.88
C ILE A 79 5.84 -6.62 6.01
N ASP A 80 5.40 -7.79 6.49
CA ASP A 80 5.40 -9.00 5.70
C ASP A 80 4.35 -8.95 4.59
N VAL A 81 4.77 -9.25 3.36
CA VAL A 81 3.90 -9.23 2.18
C VAL A 81 3.75 -10.63 1.61
N GLU A 82 2.51 -11.03 1.36
CA GLU A 82 2.15 -12.29 0.72
C GLU A 82 1.37 -12.02 -0.57
N PHE A 83 1.67 -12.77 -1.64
CA PHE A 83 0.87 -12.73 -2.87
C PHE A 83 -0.17 -13.84 -2.83
N ILE A 84 -1.43 -13.48 -2.98
CA ILE A 84 -2.55 -14.41 -3.00
C ILE A 84 -3.34 -14.27 -4.30
N ASN A 85 -4.03 -15.32 -4.68
CA ASN A 85 -4.91 -15.34 -5.82
C ASN A 85 -6.36 -15.68 -5.42
N PHE A 86 -7.26 -15.67 -6.37
CA PHE A 86 -8.69 -15.90 -6.12
C PHE A 86 -9.01 -17.32 -5.66
N ASP A 87 -8.20 -18.32 -6.05
CA ASP A 87 -8.36 -19.68 -5.54
C ASP A 87 -7.95 -19.80 -4.07
N ASP A 88 -6.99 -18.96 -3.62
CA ASP A 88 -6.62 -18.90 -2.21
C ASP A 88 -7.73 -18.27 -1.39
N ILE A 89 -8.40 -17.23 -1.91
CA ILE A 89 -9.59 -16.65 -1.27
C ILE A 89 -10.67 -17.72 -1.02
N LYS A 90 -10.95 -18.56 -2.01
CA LYS A 90 -11.95 -19.64 -1.88
C LYS A 90 -11.59 -20.69 -0.83
N LYS A 91 -10.29 -20.97 -0.67
CA LYS A 91 -9.79 -21.89 0.38
C LYS A 91 -9.89 -21.29 1.78
N GLY A 92 -10.07 -19.99 1.88
CA GLY A 92 -10.08 -19.21 3.12
C GLY A 92 -8.84 -18.34 3.27
N ILE A 93 -9.06 -17.11 3.74
CA ILE A 93 -7.99 -16.13 3.94
C ILE A 93 -7.17 -16.52 5.17
N ASN A 94 -5.84 -16.54 5.02
CA ASN A 94 -4.93 -16.79 6.13
C ASN A 94 -5.19 -15.79 7.28
N PRO A 95 -5.40 -16.25 8.53
CA PRO A 95 -5.74 -15.38 9.68
C PRO A 95 -4.64 -14.38 10.05
N ASP A 96 -3.39 -14.62 9.63
CA ASP A 96 -2.27 -13.70 9.85
C ASP A 96 -2.37 -12.45 8.94
N ILE A 97 -3.08 -12.55 7.82
CA ILE A 97 -3.32 -11.43 6.93
C ILE A 97 -4.32 -10.47 7.60
N LYS A 98 -3.94 -9.20 7.73
CA LYS A 98 -4.81 -8.15 8.28
C LYS A 98 -5.33 -7.20 7.21
N VAL A 99 -4.62 -7.06 6.10
CA VAL A 99 -5.02 -6.18 4.99
C VAL A 99 -4.83 -6.91 3.67
N ILE A 100 -5.84 -6.84 2.80
CA ILE A 100 -5.74 -7.25 1.39
C ILE A 100 -5.69 -6.00 0.54
N ILE A 101 -4.74 -5.95 -0.39
CA ILE A 101 -4.61 -4.88 -1.38
C ILE A 101 -4.94 -5.44 -2.76
N ASN A 102 -5.84 -4.76 -3.47
CA ASN A 102 -6.11 -5.02 -4.88
C ASN A 102 -5.89 -3.75 -5.69
N ALA A 103 -5.01 -3.79 -6.67
CA ALA A 103 -4.60 -2.61 -7.43
C ALA A 103 -4.53 -2.91 -8.93
N GLY A 104 -4.78 -1.91 -9.74
CA GLY A 104 -4.59 -1.96 -11.19
C GLY A 104 -5.81 -1.49 -11.96
N THR A 105 -5.70 -1.55 -13.28
CA THR A 105 -6.75 -1.17 -14.21
C THR A 105 -7.76 -2.29 -14.37
N ALA A 106 -9.02 -1.93 -14.61
CA ALA A 106 -10.10 -2.87 -14.86
C ALA A 106 -9.78 -3.87 -15.97
N TYR A 107 -10.31 -5.07 -15.85
CA TYR A 107 -10.17 -6.16 -16.82
C TYR A 107 -8.74 -6.68 -17.02
N THR A 108 -7.80 -6.29 -16.16
CA THR A 108 -6.41 -6.78 -16.17
C THR A 108 -6.21 -7.90 -15.15
N SER A 109 -5.12 -8.66 -15.31
CA SER A 109 -4.72 -9.67 -14.32
C SER A 109 -4.30 -9.05 -12.98
N TRP A 110 -3.93 -7.79 -12.95
CA TRP A 110 -3.58 -7.06 -11.73
C TRP A 110 -4.80 -6.84 -10.84
N SER A 111 -5.87 -6.27 -11.41
CA SER A 111 -7.12 -6.02 -10.68
C SER A 111 -7.98 -7.25 -10.48
N GLY A 112 -7.83 -8.31 -11.31
CA GLY A 112 -8.54 -9.58 -11.13
C GLY A 112 -9.57 -9.94 -12.21
N ALA A 113 -9.93 -8.99 -13.09
CA ALA A 113 -10.86 -9.22 -14.22
C ALA A 113 -12.14 -9.97 -13.81
N GLU A 114 -12.55 -11.00 -14.57
CA GLU A 114 -13.79 -11.77 -14.37
C GLU A 114 -13.88 -12.55 -13.04
N ASN A 115 -12.79 -12.64 -12.26
CA ASN A 115 -12.89 -13.25 -10.93
C ASN A 115 -13.83 -12.46 -10.00
N TRP A 116 -14.07 -11.18 -10.29
CA TRP A 116 -14.94 -10.34 -9.49
C TRP A 116 -16.43 -10.56 -9.69
N ILE A 117 -16.86 -11.49 -10.58
CA ILE A 117 -18.25 -11.95 -10.65
C ILE A 117 -18.47 -13.30 -9.97
N ASP A 118 -17.46 -13.85 -9.34
CA ASP A 118 -17.55 -15.09 -8.56
C ASP A 118 -18.13 -14.78 -7.16
N GLU A 119 -19.34 -15.28 -6.91
CA GLU A 119 -20.07 -15.03 -5.67
C GLU A 119 -19.36 -15.62 -4.43
N GLU A 120 -18.64 -16.72 -4.59
CA GLU A 120 -17.88 -17.33 -3.50
C GLU A 120 -16.73 -16.41 -3.05
N VAL A 121 -16.00 -15.84 -4.02
CA VAL A 121 -14.95 -14.84 -3.77
C VAL A 121 -15.52 -13.62 -3.06
N LEU A 122 -16.56 -13.03 -3.62
CA LEU A 122 -17.18 -11.82 -3.07
C LEU A 122 -17.70 -12.05 -1.65
N THR A 123 -18.36 -13.18 -1.42
CA THR A 123 -18.91 -13.53 -0.12
C THR A 123 -17.80 -13.77 0.91
N THR A 124 -16.73 -14.45 0.53
CA THR A 124 -15.61 -14.75 1.41
C THR A 124 -14.90 -13.45 1.83
N ILE A 125 -14.62 -12.55 0.88
CA ILE A 125 -13.98 -11.28 1.19
C ILE A 125 -14.88 -10.41 2.10
N ARG A 126 -16.19 -10.28 1.76
CA ARG A 126 -17.12 -9.51 2.60
C ARG A 126 -17.19 -10.04 4.03
N LYS A 127 -17.31 -11.34 4.23
CA LYS A 127 -17.31 -11.95 5.55
C LYS A 127 -16.02 -11.71 6.33
N TRP A 128 -14.89 -11.78 5.63
CA TRP A 128 -13.60 -11.55 6.26
C TRP A 128 -13.44 -10.08 6.69
N ILE A 129 -13.89 -9.12 5.87
CA ILE A 129 -13.87 -7.69 6.22
C ILE A 129 -14.89 -7.41 7.35
N ASP A 130 -16.11 -7.96 7.26
CA ASP A 130 -17.13 -7.82 8.31
C ASP A 130 -16.63 -8.27 9.68
N ASN A 131 -15.71 -9.23 9.71
CA ASN A 131 -15.04 -9.73 10.92
C ASN A 131 -13.75 -8.97 11.29
N GLY A 132 -13.48 -7.80 10.72
CA GLY A 132 -12.37 -6.93 11.09
C GLY A 132 -11.18 -6.95 10.15
N GLY A 133 -11.29 -7.57 8.97
CA GLY A 133 -10.27 -7.49 7.92
C GLY A 133 -10.20 -6.10 7.29
N GLY A 134 -9.02 -5.72 6.80
CA GLY A 134 -8.78 -4.48 6.08
C GLY A 134 -8.71 -4.67 4.56
N PHE A 135 -9.28 -3.74 3.78
CA PHE A 135 -9.20 -3.82 2.32
C PHE A 135 -8.76 -2.50 1.71
N ILE A 136 -7.74 -2.53 0.85
CA ILE A 136 -7.26 -1.35 0.13
C ILE A 136 -7.44 -1.57 -1.37
N GLY A 137 -8.18 -0.68 -2.00
CA GLY A 137 -8.38 -0.67 -3.44
C GLY A 137 -7.65 0.49 -4.10
N VAL A 138 -6.89 0.24 -5.18
CA VAL A 138 -6.14 1.27 -5.89
C VAL A 138 -6.41 1.24 -7.39
N GLY A 139 -6.74 2.40 -7.95
CA GLY A 139 -7.09 2.55 -9.35
C GLY A 139 -8.51 2.05 -9.64
N GLU A 140 -8.64 0.93 -10.31
CA GLU A 140 -9.91 0.26 -10.59
C GLU A 140 -9.97 -1.12 -9.91
N PRO A 141 -9.92 -1.15 -8.57
CA PRO A 141 -9.97 -2.40 -7.82
C PRO A 141 -11.34 -3.04 -7.95
N THR A 142 -11.40 -4.36 -7.90
CA THR A 142 -12.64 -5.13 -7.93
C THR A 142 -13.53 -4.85 -9.16
N ALA A 143 -12.92 -4.29 -10.20
CA ALA A 143 -13.63 -3.77 -11.34
C ALA A 143 -14.01 -4.87 -12.34
N TYR A 144 -15.30 -5.04 -12.50
CA TYR A 144 -15.91 -5.79 -13.59
C TYR A 144 -17.35 -5.32 -13.72
N GLN A 145 -17.72 -4.71 -14.84
CA GLN A 145 -19.09 -4.24 -15.01
C GLN A 145 -20.08 -5.40 -15.06
N TYR A 146 -20.84 -5.55 -13.99
CA TYR A 146 -21.80 -6.61 -13.83
C TYR A 146 -22.96 -6.17 -12.92
N GLN A 147 -24.18 -6.50 -13.26
CA GLN A 147 -25.40 -6.20 -12.49
C GLN A 147 -25.53 -4.72 -12.03
N GLY A 148 -25.14 -3.78 -12.92
CA GLY A 148 -25.27 -2.36 -12.64
C GLY A 148 -24.19 -1.75 -11.75
N LYS A 149 -23.20 -2.53 -11.34
CA LYS A 149 -22.03 -2.06 -10.59
C LYS A 149 -20.76 -2.16 -11.42
N PHE A 150 -19.84 -1.28 -11.20
CA PHE A 150 -18.50 -1.37 -11.78
C PHE A 150 -17.50 -1.97 -10.78
N PHE A 151 -17.45 -1.46 -9.55
CA PHE A 151 -16.70 -2.10 -8.47
C PHE A 151 -17.61 -3.12 -7.75
N GLN A 152 -17.26 -4.39 -7.86
CA GLN A 152 -18.09 -5.46 -7.31
C GLN A 152 -18.09 -5.49 -5.76
N LEU A 153 -17.11 -4.82 -5.13
CA LEU A 153 -17.06 -4.53 -3.69
C LEU A 153 -17.28 -3.04 -3.40
N SER A 154 -18.15 -2.35 -4.16
CA SER A 154 -18.46 -0.93 -3.94
C SER A 154 -18.98 -0.64 -2.53
N ASP A 155 -19.77 -1.54 -1.98
CA ASP A 155 -20.28 -1.50 -0.60
C ASP A 155 -19.15 -1.58 0.46
N VAL A 156 -18.11 -2.33 0.19
CA VAL A 156 -16.92 -2.42 1.03
C VAL A 156 -16.05 -1.19 0.85
N LEU A 157 -15.75 -0.81 -0.40
CA LEU A 157 -14.85 0.31 -0.72
C LEU A 157 -15.44 1.68 -0.37
N GLY A 158 -16.77 1.80 -0.25
CA GLY A 158 -17.45 3.08 -0.08
C GLY A 158 -17.44 3.95 -1.33
N VAL A 159 -17.10 3.39 -2.47
CA VAL A 159 -17.09 4.06 -3.78
C VAL A 159 -17.54 3.14 -4.89
N ASP A 160 -18.08 3.73 -5.97
CA ASP A 160 -18.28 3.06 -7.25
C ASP A 160 -17.85 3.99 -8.39
N LYS A 161 -17.69 3.43 -9.58
CA LYS A 161 -17.38 4.17 -10.79
C LYS A 161 -18.59 4.25 -11.69
N GLU A 162 -18.90 5.45 -12.14
CA GLU A 162 -19.93 5.65 -13.12
C GLU A 162 -19.39 5.33 -14.52
N VAL A 163 -20.06 4.40 -15.19
CA VAL A 163 -19.70 3.95 -16.54
C VAL A 163 -20.88 4.18 -17.46
N GLY A 164 -20.67 4.99 -18.50
CA GLY A 164 -21.70 5.31 -19.49
C GLY A 164 -22.01 6.79 -19.57
N PHE A 165 -23.18 7.12 -20.10
CA PHE A 165 -23.63 8.50 -20.25
C PHE A 165 -24.21 9.00 -18.93
N THR A 166 -23.38 9.65 -18.14
CA THR A 166 -23.85 10.34 -16.95
C THR A 166 -24.37 11.71 -17.32
N LEU A 167 -25.60 11.95 -16.99
CA LEU A 167 -26.20 13.27 -17.10
C LEU A 167 -26.11 14.06 -15.79
N SER A 168 -25.68 13.43 -14.71
CA SER A 168 -25.53 14.07 -13.40
C SER A 168 -24.11 14.59 -13.25
N HIS A 169 -23.98 15.92 -13.26
CA HIS A 169 -22.71 16.60 -12.97
C HIS A 169 -22.53 16.92 -11.47
N ASP A 170 -23.61 16.82 -10.70
CA ASP A 170 -23.64 17.25 -9.31
C ASP A 170 -23.55 16.03 -8.39
N LYS A 171 -22.34 15.56 -8.15
CA LYS A 171 -22.06 14.64 -7.04
C LYS A 171 -21.74 15.48 -5.79
N TYR A 172 -22.71 15.62 -4.91
CA TYR A 172 -22.54 16.35 -3.66
C TYR A 172 -21.74 15.51 -2.68
N ASN A 173 -20.43 15.69 -2.71
CA ASN A 173 -19.54 15.03 -1.78
C ASN A 173 -19.18 15.98 -0.64
N THR A 174 -19.35 15.56 0.59
CA THR A 174 -18.73 16.24 1.72
C THR A 174 -17.32 15.73 1.88
N VAL A 175 -16.33 16.63 1.76
CA VAL A 175 -14.93 16.30 1.96
C VAL A 175 -14.53 16.68 3.37
N ASP A 176 -14.03 15.72 4.13
CA ASP A 176 -13.34 15.97 5.40
C ASP A 176 -11.87 15.59 5.23
N PRO A 177 -10.97 16.58 5.15
CA PRO A 177 -9.55 16.33 4.90
C PRO A 177 -8.81 15.84 6.15
N ASN A 178 -9.45 15.85 7.32
CA ASN A 178 -8.81 15.46 8.57
C ASN A 178 -8.94 13.95 8.79
N HIS A 179 -7.85 13.22 8.59
CA HIS A 179 -7.85 11.78 8.79
C HIS A 179 -6.44 11.28 9.11
N PHE A 180 -6.33 10.25 9.93
CA PHE A 180 -5.07 9.59 10.29
C PHE A 180 -4.18 9.32 9.06
N ILE A 181 -4.75 8.87 7.96
CA ILE A 181 -4.01 8.49 6.74
C ILE A 181 -3.19 9.67 6.18
N VAL A 182 -3.59 10.90 6.41
CA VAL A 182 -2.97 12.11 5.84
C VAL A 182 -2.37 13.06 6.87
N GLU A 183 -2.26 12.66 8.14
CA GLU A 183 -1.77 13.54 9.22
C GLU A 183 -0.38 14.14 8.98
N ASP A 184 0.52 13.39 8.33
CA ASP A 184 1.89 13.81 8.04
C ASP A 184 2.19 13.95 6.53
N ILE A 185 1.13 14.05 5.73
CA ILE A 185 1.25 14.29 4.29
C ILE A 185 1.18 15.79 4.02
N GLU A 186 2.24 16.34 3.48
CA GLU A 186 2.34 17.75 3.14
C GLU A 186 2.01 18.01 1.66
N GLY A 187 1.22 19.06 1.40
CA GLY A 187 0.86 19.47 0.05
C GLY A 187 -0.11 18.55 -0.68
N GLU A 188 0.00 18.53 -1.99
CA GLU A 188 -0.85 17.71 -2.86
C GLU A 188 -0.35 16.25 -2.92
N ILE A 189 -1.29 15.32 -2.91
CA ILE A 189 -1.00 13.90 -3.10
C ILE A 189 -1.02 13.62 -4.60
N ASP A 190 0.04 12.97 -5.09
CA ASP A 190 0.10 12.51 -6.47
C ASP A 190 -0.66 11.18 -6.63
N PHE A 191 -1.81 11.23 -7.30
CA PHE A 191 -2.57 10.05 -7.68
C PHE A 191 -2.25 9.58 -9.12
N GLY A 192 -1.21 10.13 -9.75
CA GLY A 192 -0.91 9.92 -11.15
C GLY A 192 -2.00 10.49 -12.05
N GLU A 193 -2.46 9.74 -13.05
CA GLU A 193 -3.59 10.16 -13.86
C GLU A 193 -4.92 10.13 -13.07
N GLY A 194 -4.94 9.43 -11.95
CA GLY A 194 -6.13 9.23 -11.13
C GLY A 194 -7.23 8.46 -11.87
N MET A 195 -8.41 8.41 -11.25
CA MET A 195 -9.59 7.81 -11.86
C MET A 195 -10.72 8.84 -11.95
N ALA A 196 -11.29 8.97 -13.14
CA ALA A 196 -12.47 9.79 -13.34
C ALA A 196 -13.75 9.04 -12.95
N SER A 197 -14.80 9.81 -12.69
CA SER A 197 -16.17 9.29 -12.48
C SER A 197 -16.32 8.40 -11.23
N ILE A 198 -15.43 8.52 -10.26
CA ILE A 198 -15.54 7.86 -8.96
C ILE A 198 -16.41 8.71 -8.03
N TYR A 199 -17.38 8.07 -7.39
CA TYR A 199 -18.29 8.72 -6.45
C TYR A 199 -18.45 7.89 -5.17
N GLY A 200 -18.81 8.57 -4.07
CA GLY A 200 -19.11 7.91 -2.80
C GLY A 200 -20.33 7.01 -2.90
N HIS A 201 -20.25 5.80 -2.34
CA HIS A 201 -21.30 4.80 -2.38
C HIS A 201 -21.57 4.22 -0.97
N GLY A 202 -22.83 4.19 -0.57
CA GLY A 202 -23.23 3.74 0.77
C GLY A 202 -23.36 4.89 1.78
N GLU A 203 -23.28 4.59 3.08
CA GLU A 203 -23.55 5.54 4.16
C GLU A 203 -22.34 5.83 5.06
N ASN A 204 -21.35 4.93 5.08
CA ASN A 204 -20.25 4.96 6.04
C ASN A 204 -18.93 5.46 5.46
N TYR A 205 -18.92 5.96 4.24
CA TYR A 205 -17.70 6.46 3.61
C TYR A 205 -17.37 7.89 4.05
N GLN A 206 -16.07 8.19 4.04
CA GLN A 206 -15.54 9.54 4.21
C GLN A 206 -14.61 9.85 3.03
N ILE A 207 -14.90 10.94 2.31
CA ILE A 207 -14.01 11.44 1.26
C ILE A 207 -12.98 12.35 1.91
N ILE A 208 -11.70 11.99 1.80
CA ILE A 208 -10.57 12.74 2.36
C ILE A 208 -9.94 13.63 1.29
N ARG A 209 -9.90 13.18 0.05
CA ARG A 209 -9.41 13.96 -1.10
C ARG A 209 -10.31 13.72 -2.30
N GLN A 210 -10.51 14.80 -3.07
CA GLN A 210 -11.21 14.75 -4.36
C GLN A 210 -10.54 15.69 -5.36
N HIS A 211 -10.68 15.39 -6.63
CA HIS A 211 -10.33 16.29 -7.72
C HIS A 211 -11.61 16.63 -8.51
N LYS A 212 -11.95 17.91 -8.58
CA LYS A 212 -13.27 18.33 -9.07
C LYS A 212 -14.38 17.60 -8.28
N GLU A 213 -15.24 16.86 -8.97
CA GLU A 213 -16.31 16.03 -8.38
C GLU A 213 -15.90 14.57 -8.11
N PHE A 214 -14.70 14.16 -8.50
CA PHE A 214 -14.27 12.77 -8.40
C PHE A 214 -13.52 12.49 -7.10
N ALA A 215 -13.95 11.46 -6.39
CA ALA A 215 -13.28 11.01 -5.19
C ALA A 215 -11.91 10.38 -5.51
N GLN A 216 -10.87 10.76 -4.76
CA GLN A 216 -9.51 10.27 -4.97
C GLN A 216 -8.98 9.47 -3.78
N LEU A 217 -9.31 9.86 -2.56
CA LEU A 217 -8.98 9.13 -1.34
C LEU A 217 -10.24 9.03 -0.50
N VAL A 218 -10.68 7.81 -0.26
CA VAL A 218 -11.89 7.52 0.50
C VAL A 218 -11.62 6.42 1.51
N THR A 219 -12.17 6.58 2.69
CA THR A 219 -12.23 5.53 3.71
C THR A 219 -13.67 5.08 3.90
N ASN A 220 -13.85 3.83 4.28
CA ASN A 220 -15.16 3.28 4.61
C ASN A 220 -15.05 2.25 5.72
N THR A 221 -16.15 2.04 6.44
CA THR A 221 -16.30 0.98 7.43
C THR A 221 -17.33 -0.03 6.95
N TYR A 222 -17.01 -1.32 7.07
CA TYR A 222 -17.89 -2.41 6.69
C TYR A 222 -17.89 -3.49 7.78
N GLY A 223 -18.97 -3.60 8.53
CA GLY A 223 -18.98 -4.40 9.73
C GLY A 223 -17.95 -3.92 10.76
N ALA A 224 -17.10 -4.82 11.23
CA ALA A 224 -15.97 -4.49 12.10
C ALA A 224 -14.70 -4.09 11.32
N GLY A 225 -14.68 -4.21 9.98
CA GLY A 225 -13.53 -3.94 9.15
C GLY A 225 -13.52 -2.54 8.53
N ARG A 226 -12.41 -2.22 7.89
CA ARG A 226 -12.14 -0.91 7.30
C ARG A 226 -11.59 -1.03 5.89
N SER A 227 -11.92 -0.09 5.04
CA SER A 227 -11.38 -0.07 3.68
C SER A 227 -10.91 1.32 3.26
N VAL A 228 -9.95 1.33 2.35
CA VAL A 228 -9.40 2.55 1.75
C VAL A 228 -9.47 2.42 0.24
N TYR A 229 -9.93 3.46 -0.42
CA TYR A 229 -9.84 3.62 -1.86
C TYR A 229 -8.84 4.72 -2.21
N LEU A 230 -7.96 4.45 -3.16
CA LEU A 230 -6.99 5.39 -3.75
C LEU A 230 -7.19 5.43 -5.26
N ALA A 231 -7.38 6.60 -5.85
CA ALA A 231 -7.60 6.75 -7.30
C ALA A 231 -6.38 6.38 -8.15
N GLY A 232 -5.23 6.25 -7.54
CA GLY A 232 -3.97 5.82 -8.13
C GLY A 232 -2.84 5.96 -7.11
N LEU A 233 -1.72 5.30 -7.34
CA LEU A 233 -0.58 5.36 -6.43
C LEU A 233 0.73 5.17 -7.21
N PRO A 234 1.24 6.19 -7.91
CA PRO A 234 2.61 6.16 -8.42
C PRO A 234 3.59 6.15 -7.24
N TYR A 235 4.77 5.56 -7.45
CA TYR A 235 5.80 5.57 -6.43
C TYR A 235 6.29 6.98 -6.14
N SER A 236 6.28 7.34 -4.86
CA SER A 236 7.03 8.46 -4.28
C SER A 236 7.20 8.20 -2.78
N PRO A 237 8.18 8.81 -2.11
CA PRO A 237 8.31 8.68 -0.65
C PRO A 237 7.05 9.10 0.11
N GLN A 238 6.39 10.17 -0.35
CA GLN A 238 5.12 10.61 0.22
C GLN A 238 4.00 9.58 0.03
N ASN A 239 3.90 8.95 -1.14
CA ASN A 239 2.93 7.90 -1.41
C ASN A 239 3.25 6.61 -0.66
N CYS A 240 4.53 6.31 -0.39
CA CYS A 240 4.90 5.23 0.52
C CYS A 240 4.37 5.50 1.93
N ARG A 241 4.54 6.70 2.45
CA ARG A 241 4.02 7.11 3.75
C ARG A 241 2.48 7.06 3.77
N LEU A 242 1.82 7.53 2.72
CA LEU A 242 0.38 7.47 2.57
C LEU A 242 -0.13 6.02 2.63
N LEU A 243 0.50 5.12 1.86
CA LEU A 243 0.14 3.70 1.84
C LEU A 243 0.40 3.03 3.19
N LEU A 244 1.54 3.30 3.82
CA LEU A 244 1.86 2.77 5.16
C LEU A 244 0.76 3.13 6.17
N ARG A 245 0.37 4.40 6.21
CA ARG A 245 -0.71 4.88 7.09
C ARG A 245 -2.06 4.26 6.73
N ALA A 246 -2.37 4.12 5.44
CA ALA A 246 -3.58 3.45 4.98
C ALA A 246 -3.63 1.98 5.42
N ILE A 247 -2.50 1.27 5.37
CA ILE A 247 -2.38 -0.12 5.82
C ILE A 247 -2.63 -0.22 7.33
N TYR A 248 -1.97 0.60 8.14
CA TYR A 248 -2.15 0.58 9.60
C TYR A 248 -3.58 0.94 10.00
N TRP A 249 -4.19 1.92 9.33
CA TRP A 249 -5.58 2.28 9.57
C TRP A 249 -6.55 1.15 9.17
N ALA A 250 -6.36 0.55 8.00
CA ALA A 250 -7.20 -0.56 7.54
C ALA A 250 -7.05 -1.80 8.44
N ALA A 251 -5.88 -2.03 9.01
CA ALA A 251 -5.61 -3.08 9.98
C ALA A 251 -6.13 -2.77 11.40
N ALA A 252 -6.64 -1.57 11.67
CA ALA A 252 -6.99 -1.06 13.00
C ALA A 252 -5.81 -1.12 14.00
N LYS A 253 -4.62 -0.68 13.54
CA LYS A 253 -3.33 -0.78 14.25
C LYS A 253 -2.57 0.55 14.29
N GLU A 254 -3.28 1.68 14.31
CA GLU A 254 -2.68 3.02 14.26
C GLU A 254 -1.69 3.26 15.40
N ASP A 255 -1.98 2.73 16.58
CA ASP A 255 -1.10 2.89 17.75
C ASP A 255 0.21 2.11 17.60
N GLU A 256 0.19 0.96 16.93
CA GLU A 256 1.40 0.17 16.66
C GLU A 256 2.34 0.90 15.68
N MET A 257 1.81 1.66 14.72
CA MET A 257 2.63 2.49 13.84
C MET A 257 3.39 3.56 14.63
N LYS A 258 2.78 4.14 15.66
CA LYS A 258 3.38 5.20 16.48
C LYS A 258 4.40 4.70 17.49
N LYS A 259 4.55 3.38 17.65
CA LYS A 259 5.52 2.80 18.58
C LYS A 259 6.95 3.13 18.16
N TYR A 260 7.25 3.03 16.87
CA TYR A 260 8.53 3.44 16.28
C TYR A 260 8.22 4.29 15.05
N TYR A 261 8.62 5.55 15.08
CA TYR A 261 8.23 6.50 14.06
C TYR A 261 9.35 7.47 13.72
N VAL A 262 9.45 7.87 12.47
CA VAL A 262 10.30 8.97 11.98
C VAL A 262 9.44 9.97 11.20
N ASP A 263 9.68 11.26 11.41
CA ASP A 263 8.83 12.34 10.85
C ASP A 263 9.16 12.70 9.40
N ASN A 264 10.36 12.38 8.90
CA ASN A 264 10.70 12.64 7.51
C ASN A 264 10.18 11.52 6.59
N VAL A 265 9.42 11.86 5.56
CA VAL A 265 8.81 10.89 4.62
C VAL A 265 9.83 10.12 3.78
N ASN A 266 11.05 10.64 3.64
CA ASN A 266 12.16 9.95 2.97
C ASN A 266 12.94 9.03 3.90
N ALA A 267 12.56 8.95 5.18
CA ALA A 267 13.17 8.06 6.14
C ALA A 267 12.18 6.97 6.56
N GLU A 268 12.71 5.78 6.80
CA GLU A 268 11.97 4.63 7.32
C GLU A 268 12.59 4.13 8.61
N VAL A 269 11.80 3.47 9.43
CA VAL A 269 12.25 2.87 10.68
C VAL A 269 11.73 1.44 10.79
N ALA A 270 12.60 0.52 11.21
CA ALA A 270 12.21 -0.84 11.58
C ALA A 270 12.83 -1.20 12.93
N ALA A 271 12.04 -1.84 13.79
CA ALA A 271 12.47 -2.28 15.10
C ALA A 271 12.62 -3.80 15.15
N PHE A 272 13.76 -4.24 15.66
CA PHE A 272 14.13 -5.64 15.86
C PHE A 272 14.14 -5.90 17.36
N GLU A 273 12.94 -5.93 17.95
CA GLU A 273 12.78 -5.96 19.42
C GLU A 273 13.46 -7.16 20.07
N ALA A 274 13.45 -8.32 19.41
CA ALA A 274 14.06 -9.55 19.93
C ALA A 274 15.58 -9.44 20.14
N VAL A 275 16.25 -8.51 19.45
CA VAL A 275 17.69 -8.24 19.59
C VAL A 275 17.98 -6.83 20.11
N GLY A 276 16.94 -6.08 20.49
CA GLY A 276 17.06 -4.76 21.07
C GLY A 276 17.63 -3.70 20.14
N LYS A 277 17.31 -3.77 18.84
CA LYS A 277 17.85 -2.86 17.82
C LYS A 277 16.74 -2.13 17.06
N ILE A 278 17.04 -0.91 16.64
CA ILE A 278 16.24 -0.12 15.69
C ILE A 278 17.16 0.24 14.53
N VAL A 279 16.64 0.18 13.31
CA VAL A 279 17.31 0.75 12.15
C VAL A 279 16.49 1.92 11.61
N VAL A 280 17.18 3.01 11.28
CA VAL A 280 16.61 4.15 10.55
C VAL A 280 17.33 4.24 9.21
N ILE A 281 16.57 4.31 8.13
CA ILE A 281 17.08 4.25 6.77
C ILE A 281 16.70 5.54 6.04
N ASN A 282 17.67 6.16 5.40
CA ASN A 282 17.43 7.25 4.45
C ASN A 282 17.24 6.65 3.05
N ASN A 283 16.04 6.69 2.51
CA ASN A 283 15.72 6.20 1.16
C ASN A 283 15.88 7.24 0.06
N SER A 284 16.66 8.30 0.31
CA SER A 284 16.90 9.35 -0.69
C SER A 284 18.39 9.46 -1.06
N LEU A 285 18.62 10.07 -2.22
CA LEU A 285 19.97 10.38 -2.71
C LEU A 285 20.55 11.66 -2.08
N ASP A 286 19.82 12.30 -1.18
CA ASP A 286 20.22 13.50 -0.45
C ASP A 286 20.37 13.21 1.04
N ALA A 287 21.23 13.97 1.71
CA ALA A 287 21.29 13.94 3.17
C ALA A 287 20.01 14.53 3.75
N LEU A 288 19.46 13.91 4.80
CA LEU A 288 18.24 14.37 5.44
C LEU A 288 18.38 14.48 6.96
N ASP A 289 17.55 15.35 7.54
CA ASP A 289 17.34 15.44 8.97
C ASP A 289 15.98 14.80 9.30
N THR A 290 15.95 14.01 10.38
CA THR A 290 14.71 13.38 10.88
C THR A 290 14.77 13.24 12.39
N HIS A 291 13.59 13.05 13.00
CA HIS A 291 13.47 12.77 14.41
C HIS A 291 12.95 11.34 14.60
N LEU A 292 13.65 10.56 15.41
CA LEU A 292 13.18 9.24 15.82
C LEU A 292 12.33 9.37 17.08
N TYR A 293 11.12 8.85 17.02
CA TYR A 293 10.20 8.73 18.13
C TYR A 293 10.06 7.27 18.56
N VAL A 294 10.01 7.02 19.85
CA VAL A 294 9.74 5.72 20.45
C VAL A 294 8.63 5.89 21.46
N GLU A 295 7.56 5.10 21.34
CA GLU A 295 6.35 5.21 22.18
C GLU A 295 5.81 6.65 22.23
N GLY A 296 5.84 7.34 21.08
CA GLY A 296 5.38 8.72 20.93
C GLY A 296 6.30 9.79 21.49
N ASN A 297 7.43 9.44 22.12
CA ASN A 297 8.38 10.38 22.68
C ASN A 297 9.58 10.58 21.74
N LEU A 298 10.00 11.85 21.58
CA LEU A 298 11.23 12.14 20.85
C LEU A 298 12.41 11.47 21.53
N ARG A 299 13.04 10.54 20.82
CA ARG A 299 14.22 9.84 21.28
C ARG A 299 15.51 10.50 20.84
N GLU A 300 15.62 10.78 19.53
CA GLU A 300 16.85 11.26 18.94
C GLU A 300 16.59 12.11 17.70
N LYS A 301 17.45 13.13 17.51
CA LYS A 301 17.53 13.89 16.26
C LYS A 301 18.64 13.32 15.42
N LEU A 302 18.33 12.90 14.22
CA LEU A 302 19.24 12.21 13.33
C LEU A 302 19.50 13.06 12.09
N ARG A 303 20.78 13.13 11.70
CA ARG A 303 21.17 13.54 10.36
C ARG A 303 21.77 12.33 9.66
N LEU A 304 21.15 11.92 8.56
CA LEU A 304 21.53 10.75 7.77
C LEU A 304 22.15 11.18 6.45
N ALA A 305 23.25 10.55 6.07
CA ALA A 305 23.82 10.70 4.74
C ALA A 305 22.90 10.06 3.67
N PRO A 306 23.10 10.35 2.38
CA PRO A 306 22.37 9.67 1.31
C PRO A 306 22.44 8.15 1.45
N MET A 307 21.30 7.47 1.37
CA MET A 307 21.16 6.00 1.45
C MET A 307 21.74 5.39 2.73
N GLU A 308 21.93 6.18 3.80
CA GLU A 308 22.47 5.68 5.06
C GLU A 308 21.48 4.80 5.80
N MET A 309 21.97 3.67 6.30
CA MET A 309 21.29 2.78 7.25
C MET A 309 21.98 2.91 8.61
N ARG A 310 21.27 3.48 9.58
CA ARG A 310 21.80 3.71 10.93
C ARG A 310 21.14 2.79 11.94
N TRP A 311 21.97 1.96 12.58
CA TRP A 311 21.55 1.07 13.65
C TRP A 311 21.71 1.72 15.03
N LEU A 312 20.67 1.60 15.84
CA LEU A 312 20.59 2.14 17.19
C LEU A 312 20.12 1.04 18.16
N ASP A 313 20.52 1.14 19.42
CA ASP A 313 20.04 0.23 20.46
C ASP A 313 18.64 0.67 20.95
N ILE A 314 17.73 -0.28 21.17
CA ILE A 314 16.50 -0.01 21.91
C ILE A 314 16.89 0.07 23.39
N ILE A 315 17.00 1.27 23.94
CA ILE A 315 17.17 1.45 25.38
C ILE A 315 15.76 1.49 25.97
N TYR A 316 15.35 0.41 26.59
CA TYR A 316 14.14 0.46 27.42
C TYR A 316 14.46 1.36 28.61
N ILE A 317 13.82 2.53 28.68
CA ILE A 317 13.81 3.32 29.91
C ILE A 317 12.94 2.51 30.87
N VAL A 318 13.58 1.75 31.75
CA VAL A 318 12.90 1.16 32.91
C VAL A 318 12.47 2.34 33.79
N LEU A 319 11.20 2.74 33.65
CA LEU A 319 10.56 3.69 34.54
C LEU A 319 10.22 3.02 35.89
#